data_d8773d4dd4f68c0eb878b31b52878110
#
_entry.id   d8773d4dd4f68c0eb878b31b52878110
#
_cell.length_a   1.000
_cell.length_b   1.000
_cell.length_c   1.000
_cell.angle_alpha   90.00
_cell.angle_beta   90.00
_cell.angle_gamma   90.00
#
_symmetry.space_group_name_H-M   'P 1'
#
loop_
_entity.id
_entity.type
_entity.pdbx_description
1 polymer ?
#
loop_
_entity_poly.entity_id
_entity_poly.type
_entity_poly.pdbx_seq_one_letter_code
_entity_poly.pdbx_strand_id
1 'polypeptide(L)'
;MSNFNQQRSRYGTYSTQWDYVQDRFGEKDLLPFSISDTDFMLPDGTIAVLNQAVNRGFFGYTRWNHLDYKQSISHWFQQEFDCWIDPEWCVYSPSVIYSLSVCIQLLSKKKIKLSL
;
A
#
# COMPACT_ATOMS: atom_id res chain seq x y z
N MET A 1 1.59 -17.32 14.08
CA MET A 1 2.66 -16.29 14.17
C MET A 1 3.34 -16.21 12.82
N SER A 2 3.44 -15.00 12.25
CA SER A 2 4.14 -14.80 10.98
C SER A 2 5.61 -15.16 11.15
N ASN A 3 6.13 -16.03 10.29
CA ASN A 3 7.54 -16.45 10.36
C ASN A 3 8.41 -15.52 9.50
N PHE A 4 8.86 -14.41 10.08
CA PHE A 4 9.75 -13.46 9.42
C PHE A 4 11.17 -13.98 9.17
N ASN A 5 11.51 -15.15 9.72
CA ASN A 5 12.83 -15.79 9.50
C ASN A 5 12.84 -16.68 8.25
N GLN A 6 11.70 -16.90 7.62
CA GLN A 6 11.62 -17.73 6.43
C GLN A 6 11.88 -16.88 5.18
N GLN A 7 13.06 -17.02 4.61
CA GLN A 7 13.38 -16.41 3.33
C GLN A 7 12.60 -17.08 2.20
N ARG A 8 11.97 -16.28 1.36
CA ARG A 8 11.28 -16.73 0.15
C ARG A 8 11.75 -15.92 -1.05
N SER A 9 12.01 -16.63 -2.14
CA SER A 9 12.35 -15.98 -3.40
C SER A 9 11.12 -15.30 -4.00
N ARG A 10 11.29 -14.09 -4.51
CA ARG A 10 10.28 -13.36 -5.28
C ARG A 10 10.59 -13.34 -6.77
N TYR A 11 11.61 -14.05 -7.21
CA TYR A 11 11.88 -14.22 -8.64
C TYR A 11 10.76 -15.00 -9.33
N GLY A 12 10.43 -14.60 -10.55
CA GLY A 12 9.34 -15.21 -11.33
C GLY A 12 7.94 -14.75 -10.91
N THR A 13 7.82 -13.70 -10.11
CA THR A 13 6.54 -13.13 -9.68
C THR A 13 6.19 -11.80 -10.35
N TYR A 14 6.94 -11.40 -11.37
CA TYR A 14 6.88 -10.08 -12.02
C TYR A 14 7.17 -8.93 -11.04
N SER A 15 7.96 -9.20 -10.01
CA SER A 15 8.38 -8.19 -9.05
C SER A 15 9.25 -7.14 -9.73
N THR A 16 8.82 -5.89 -9.72
CA THR A 16 9.61 -4.77 -10.24
C THR A 16 10.96 -4.66 -9.55
N GLN A 17 11.02 -5.05 -8.28
CA GLN A 17 12.25 -5.00 -7.48
C GLN A 17 13.22 -6.13 -7.85
N TRP A 18 12.73 -7.36 -8.05
CA TRP A 18 13.57 -8.54 -8.23
C TRP A 18 13.74 -8.96 -9.68
N ASP A 19 12.65 -9.01 -10.46
CA ASP A 19 12.67 -9.54 -11.82
C ASP A 19 13.19 -8.53 -12.86
N TYR A 20 13.11 -7.22 -12.57
CA TYR A 20 13.47 -6.14 -13.50
C TYR A 20 14.70 -5.34 -13.07
N VAL A 21 15.59 -5.92 -12.26
CA VAL A 21 16.84 -5.27 -11.81
C VAL A 21 17.70 -4.89 -13.00
N GLN A 22 17.93 -5.82 -13.93
CA GLN A 22 18.75 -5.59 -15.11
C GLN A 22 18.18 -4.51 -16.02
N ASP A 23 16.88 -4.51 -16.25
CA ASP A 23 16.21 -3.49 -17.10
C ASP A 23 16.34 -2.09 -16.51
N ARG A 24 16.36 -1.98 -15.19
CA ARG A 24 16.39 -0.70 -14.49
C ARG A 24 17.78 -0.17 -14.24
N PHE A 25 18.77 -1.04 -14.04
CA PHE A 25 20.11 -0.67 -13.58
C PHE A 25 21.23 -1.14 -14.52
N GLY A 26 20.92 -1.91 -15.59
CA GLY A 26 21.86 -2.37 -16.57
C GLY A 26 22.69 -3.59 -16.14
N GLU A 27 22.65 -3.98 -14.89
CA GLU A 27 23.41 -5.09 -14.32
C GLU A 27 22.51 -6.15 -13.69
N LYS A 28 22.94 -7.40 -13.76
CA LYS A 28 22.32 -8.53 -13.07
C LYS A 28 22.87 -8.67 -11.65
N ASP A 29 22.18 -9.46 -10.86
CA ASP A 29 22.61 -9.90 -9.51
C ASP A 29 22.87 -8.77 -8.50
N LEU A 30 22.32 -7.60 -8.75
CA LEU A 30 22.32 -6.52 -7.77
C LEU A 30 21.30 -6.81 -6.66
N LEU A 31 21.68 -6.47 -5.42
CA LEU A 31 20.77 -6.53 -4.30
C LEU A 31 19.79 -5.33 -4.37
N PRO A 32 18.50 -5.55 -4.59
CA PRO A 32 17.58 -4.46 -4.89
C PRO A 32 17.06 -3.76 -3.63
N PHE A 33 17.36 -2.47 -3.50
CA PHE A 33 16.80 -1.57 -2.49
C PHE A 33 16.09 -0.36 -3.13
N SER A 34 15.54 -0.55 -4.31
CA SER A 34 15.08 0.54 -5.17
C SER A 34 13.62 0.95 -4.97
N ILE A 35 12.85 0.18 -4.24
CA ILE A 35 11.41 0.40 -4.02
C ILE A 35 11.09 0.13 -2.56
N SER A 36 10.14 0.91 -2.00
CA SER A 36 9.55 0.66 -0.68
C SER A 36 8.61 -0.55 -0.74
N ASP A 37 9.20 -1.73 -0.78
CA ASP A 37 8.52 -3.01 -0.86
C ASP A 37 9.05 -3.94 0.23
N THR A 38 8.35 -5.03 0.52
CA THR A 38 8.74 -6.00 1.54
C THR A 38 8.83 -7.40 0.97
N ASP A 39 9.86 -8.13 1.38
CA ASP A 39 10.06 -9.54 1.03
C ASP A 39 9.46 -10.49 2.08
N PHE A 40 8.86 -9.94 3.13
CA PHE A 40 8.15 -10.73 4.11
C PHE A 40 6.77 -11.14 3.62
N MET A 41 6.38 -12.35 3.99
CA MET A 41 5.02 -12.82 3.73
C MET A 41 4.00 -12.05 4.57
N LEU A 42 2.80 -11.94 4.03
CA LEU A 42 1.66 -11.45 4.79
C LEU A 42 1.43 -12.33 6.04
N PRO A 43 0.97 -11.74 7.14
CA PRO A 43 0.52 -12.50 8.31
C PRO A 43 -0.57 -13.52 7.95
N ASP A 44 -0.56 -14.68 8.61
CA ASP A 44 -1.53 -15.76 8.35
C ASP A 44 -2.98 -15.29 8.46
N GLY A 45 -3.28 -14.42 9.41
CA GLY A 45 -4.62 -13.82 9.56
C GLY A 45 -5.04 -12.99 8.36
N THR A 46 -4.11 -12.23 7.76
CA THR A 46 -4.38 -11.45 6.53
C THR A 46 -4.64 -12.37 5.35
N ILE A 47 -3.84 -13.43 5.19
CA ILE A 47 -4.04 -14.43 4.14
C ILE A 47 -5.40 -15.11 4.29
N ALA A 48 -5.81 -15.45 5.52
CA ALA A 48 -7.10 -16.08 5.79
C ALA A 48 -8.27 -15.18 5.36
N VAL A 49 -8.23 -13.88 5.69
CA VAL A 49 -9.26 -12.91 5.29
C VAL A 49 -9.33 -12.74 3.77
N LEU A 50 -8.17 -12.66 3.10
CA LEU A 50 -8.12 -12.59 1.63
C LEU A 50 -8.72 -13.84 0.97
N ASN A 51 -8.38 -15.03 1.48
CA ASN A 51 -8.95 -16.27 0.99
C ASN A 51 -10.47 -16.35 1.19
N GLN A 52 -10.99 -15.85 2.31
CA GLN A 52 -12.45 -15.74 2.51
C GLN A 52 -13.09 -14.84 1.45
N ALA A 53 -12.46 -13.72 1.10
CA ALA A 53 -12.96 -12.82 0.07
C ALA A 53 -12.95 -13.50 -1.32
N VAL A 54 -11.88 -14.21 -1.66
CA VAL A 54 -11.78 -14.98 -2.91
C VAL A 54 -12.85 -16.07 -2.97
N ASN A 55 -13.03 -16.82 -1.89
CA ASN A 55 -14.01 -17.91 -1.82
C ASN A 55 -15.46 -17.44 -1.91
N ARG A 56 -15.78 -16.21 -1.56
CA ARG A 56 -17.11 -15.61 -1.79
C ARG A 56 -17.41 -15.45 -3.28
N GLY A 57 -16.42 -15.27 -4.14
CA GLY A 57 -16.55 -15.20 -5.60
C GLY A 57 -17.22 -13.94 -6.15
N PHE A 58 -17.51 -12.93 -5.32
CA PHE A 58 -18.14 -11.67 -5.75
C PHE A 58 -17.16 -10.52 -5.63
N PHE A 59 -16.86 -9.87 -6.77
CA PHE A 59 -15.92 -8.75 -6.89
C PHE A 59 -16.58 -7.55 -7.58
N GLY A 60 -17.80 -7.24 -7.20
CA GLY A 60 -18.54 -6.08 -7.70
C GLY A 60 -18.11 -4.77 -7.01
N TYR A 61 -18.83 -3.71 -7.33
CA TYR A 61 -18.57 -2.40 -6.72
C TYR A 61 -18.81 -2.43 -5.21
N THR A 62 -17.82 -1.95 -4.45
CA THR A 62 -17.88 -1.86 -2.99
C THR A 62 -17.70 -0.40 -2.56
N ARG A 63 -18.45 0.02 -1.56
CA ARG A 63 -18.23 1.33 -0.94
C ARG A 63 -16.97 1.31 -0.10
N TRP A 64 -16.07 2.26 -0.32
CA TRP A 64 -14.87 2.43 0.50
C TRP A 64 -15.19 3.07 1.87
N ASN A 65 -16.19 3.96 1.94
CA ASN A 65 -16.49 4.82 3.10
C ASN A 65 -17.41 4.17 4.15
N HIS A 66 -17.43 2.85 4.25
CA HIS A 66 -18.17 2.18 5.32
C HIS A 66 -17.45 2.35 6.67
N LEU A 67 -18.24 2.33 7.73
CA LEU A 67 -17.78 2.69 9.07
C LEU A 67 -16.65 1.76 9.56
N ASP A 68 -16.78 0.45 9.37
CA ASP A 68 -15.78 -0.53 9.81
C ASP A 68 -14.38 -0.25 9.23
N TYR A 69 -14.31 0.17 7.96
CA TYR A 69 -13.04 0.53 7.32
C TYR A 69 -12.43 1.78 7.95
N LYS A 70 -13.24 2.84 8.12
CA LYS A 70 -12.78 4.07 8.75
C LYS A 70 -12.37 3.87 10.21
N GLN A 71 -13.13 3.10 10.96
CA GLN A 71 -12.82 2.77 12.36
C GLN A 71 -11.55 1.93 12.48
N SER A 72 -11.26 1.04 11.54
CA SER A 72 -10.01 0.27 11.56
C SER A 72 -8.77 1.17 11.44
N ILE A 73 -8.85 2.24 10.64
CA ILE A 73 -7.80 3.25 10.53
C ILE A 73 -7.63 3.98 11.87
N SER A 74 -8.72 4.50 12.44
CA SER A 74 -8.68 5.21 13.73
C SER A 74 -8.13 4.34 14.84
N HIS A 75 -8.55 3.08 14.90
CA HIS A 75 -8.08 2.10 15.86
C HIS A 75 -6.58 1.82 15.72
N TRP A 76 -6.08 1.65 14.49
CA TRP A 76 -4.66 1.47 14.22
C TRP A 76 -3.83 2.66 14.72
N PHE A 77 -4.23 3.88 14.37
CA PHE A 77 -3.52 5.09 14.82
C PHE A 77 -3.55 5.24 16.35
N GLN A 78 -4.67 4.92 16.98
CA GLN A 78 -4.76 4.96 18.44
C GLN A 78 -3.83 3.93 19.11
N GLN A 79 -3.76 2.71 18.57
CA GLN A 79 -2.93 1.63 19.14
C GLN A 79 -1.43 1.88 18.94
N GLU A 80 -1.02 2.26 17.74
CA GLU A 80 0.40 2.33 17.38
C GLU A 80 1.05 3.67 17.71
N PHE A 81 0.26 4.75 17.72
CA PHE A 81 0.80 6.11 17.86
C PHE A 81 0.15 6.92 19.00
N ASP A 82 -0.74 6.32 19.78
CA ASP A 82 -1.55 7.01 20.79
C ASP A 82 -2.24 8.27 20.24
N CYS A 83 -2.68 8.20 19.00
CA CYS A 83 -3.29 9.28 18.24
C CYS A 83 -4.68 8.89 17.77
N TRP A 84 -5.71 9.53 18.31
CA TRP A 84 -7.06 9.31 17.85
C TRP A 84 -7.37 10.14 16.61
N ILE A 85 -7.88 9.48 15.58
CA ILE A 85 -8.34 10.10 14.33
C ILE A 85 -9.85 9.90 14.22
N ASP A 86 -10.59 10.98 14.01
CA ASP A 86 -12.01 10.86 13.74
C ASP A 86 -12.24 10.10 12.43
N PRO A 87 -13.00 9.01 12.43
CA PRO A 87 -13.35 8.27 11.22
C PRO A 87 -13.89 9.16 10.08
N GLU A 88 -14.61 10.24 10.42
CA GLU A 88 -15.15 11.17 9.43
C GLU A 88 -14.10 12.05 8.75
N TRP A 89 -12.88 12.13 9.28
CA TRP A 89 -11.78 12.81 8.62
C TRP A 89 -11.10 11.98 7.53
N CYS A 90 -11.43 10.68 7.44
CA CYS A 90 -10.88 9.80 6.42
C CYS A 90 -11.45 10.15 5.05
N VAL A 91 -10.59 10.53 4.13
CA VAL A 91 -10.92 10.85 2.74
C VAL A 91 -10.14 9.92 1.82
N TYR A 92 -10.81 9.35 0.84
CA TYR A 92 -10.16 8.50 -0.14
C TYR A 92 -9.27 9.33 -1.09
N SER A 93 -8.08 8.82 -1.32
CA SER A 93 -7.21 9.32 -2.38
C SER A 93 -6.57 8.14 -3.14
N PRO A 94 -6.45 8.22 -4.48
CA PRO A 94 -5.90 7.12 -5.27
C PRO A 94 -4.40 6.90 -5.04
N SER A 95 -3.67 7.93 -4.60
CA SER A 95 -2.25 7.81 -4.24
C SER A 95 -1.76 9.02 -3.44
N VAL A 96 -0.62 8.86 -2.75
CA VAL A 96 0.07 9.95 -2.05
C VAL A 96 0.48 11.05 -3.02
N ILE A 97 1.00 10.71 -4.19
CA ILE A 97 1.42 11.69 -5.22
C ILE A 97 0.25 12.52 -5.70
N TYR A 98 -0.92 11.90 -5.93
CA TYR A 98 -2.13 12.61 -6.27
C TYR A 98 -2.54 13.60 -5.17
N SER A 99 -2.54 13.16 -3.91
CA SER A 99 -2.86 14.02 -2.77
C SER A 99 -1.92 15.22 -2.67
N LEU A 100 -0.62 14.98 -2.79
CA LEU A 100 0.39 16.05 -2.79
C LEU A 100 0.18 17.03 -3.93
N SER A 101 -0.08 16.56 -5.14
CA SER A 101 -0.39 17.41 -6.31
C SER A 101 -1.57 18.32 -6.05
N VAL A 102 -2.66 17.78 -5.51
CA VAL A 102 -3.87 18.55 -5.20
C VAL A 102 -3.57 19.59 -4.09
N CYS A 103 -2.88 19.18 -3.02
CA CYS A 103 -2.52 20.12 -1.96
C CYS A 103 -1.63 21.27 -2.47
N ILE A 104 -0.63 20.98 -3.29
CA ILE A 104 0.24 22.01 -3.88
C ILE A 104 -0.58 22.96 -4.76
N GLN A 105 -1.49 22.44 -5.59
CA GLN A 105 -2.34 23.27 -6.45
C GLN A 105 -3.28 24.19 -5.66
N LEU A 106 -3.82 23.69 -4.54
CA LEU A 106 -4.74 24.47 -3.72
C LEU A 106 -4.02 25.53 -2.87
N LEU A 107 -2.83 25.19 -2.36
CA LEU A 107 -2.11 26.04 -1.42
C LEU A 107 -1.13 26.99 -2.11
N SER A 108 -0.73 26.74 -3.36
CA SER A 108 0.19 27.62 -4.09
C SER A 108 -0.56 28.70 -4.87
N LYS A 109 -0.02 29.92 -4.83
CA LYS A 109 -0.57 31.09 -5.58
C LYS A 109 -0.31 31.05 -7.09
N LYS A 110 0.61 30.21 -7.56
CA LYS A 110 0.89 29.97 -8.98
C LYS A 110 0.40 28.58 -9.36
N LYS A 111 -0.30 28.47 -10.50
CA LYS A 111 -0.59 27.17 -11.10
C LYS A 111 0.73 26.50 -11.51
N ILE A 112 1.25 25.63 -10.68
CA ILE A 112 2.41 24.80 -11.01
C ILE A 112 1.88 23.65 -11.86
N LYS A 113 2.30 23.56 -13.12
CA LYS A 113 2.09 22.34 -13.92
C LYS A 113 3.05 21.27 -13.39
N LEU A 114 2.52 20.33 -12.63
CA LEU A 114 3.22 19.08 -12.36
C LEU A 114 2.98 18.17 -13.56
N SER A 115 4.04 17.89 -14.33
CA SER A 115 4.01 16.77 -15.28
C SER A 115 4.12 15.48 -14.46
N LEU A 116 3.07 14.70 -14.45
CA LEU A 116 3.07 13.32 -13.96
C LEU A 116 3.71 12.43 -15.03
#